data_291e206240dcd9279264f95aa5294fff
#
_entry.id   291e206240dcd9279264f95aa5294fff
#
_cell.length_a   1.000
_cell.length_b   1.000
_cell.length_c   1.000
_cell.angle_alpha   90.00
_cell.angle_beta   90.00
_cell.angle_gamma   90.00
#
_symmetry.space_group_name_H-M   'P 1'
#
loop_
_entity.id
_entity.type
_entity.pdbx_description
1 polymer ?
#
loop_
_entity_poly.entity_id
_entity_poly.type
_entity_poly.pdbx_seq_one_letter_code
_entity_poly.pdbx_strand_id
1 'polypeptide(L)'
;MPFTISHAAIVVPFINTSRKYLSATGLIIGSMVPDFLYFILLNPYFSGGHQWWGIFVYDIPLALLLAYVYHLIIKPVVLPYLPAWASDRLHLFRPFNWDTYFREYYSVVIYSIILGVLTHFFLDSFTHEAGGFVSRIHFLQKDVTIWRHPMKMWYLMQYLSSVAGLLLMLYFFLKLPRVNNLPKVSLQLKARFWITVAVISGLVLLINEYFHHINCKGMDYLATALGGVFYGLLFTVGWYWWVTYSSRSMR
;
A
#
# COMPACT_ATOMS: atom_id res chain seq x y z
N MET A 1 -12.61 3.35 6.37
CA MET A 1 -11.19 2.96 6.21
C MET A 1 -10.32 4.12 6.64
N PRO A 2 -9.39 3.94 7.58
CA PRO A 2 -8.21 4.78 7.61
C PRO A 2 -7.55 4.67 6.24
N PHE A 3 -6.80 5.68 5.84
CA PHE A 3 -6.03 5.61 4.59
C PHE A 3 -5.14 4.36 4.60
N THR A 4 -5.35 3.40 3.70
CA THR A 4 -4.74 2.05 3.73
C THR A 4 -3.24 2.06 3.98
N ILE A 5 -2.51 3.01 3.37
CA ILE A 5 -1.06 3.15 3.56
C ILE A 5 -0.72 3.45 5.02
N SER A 6 -1.57 4.17 5.76
CA SER A 6 -1.33 4.51 7.16
C SER A 6 -1.36 3.31 8.11
N HIS A 7 -1.99 2.20 7.72
CA HIS A 7 -1.97 0.96 8.50
C HIS A 7 -0.55 0.41 8.68
N ALA A 8 0.33 0.63 7.69
CA ALA A 8 1.72 0.21 7.81
C ALA A 8 2.48 0.93 8.94
N ALA A 9 1.99 2.07 9.41
CA ALA A 9 2.65 2.83 10.47
C ALA A 9 2.84 2.04 11.77
N ILE A 10 1.89 1.16 12.12
CA ILE A 10 1.98 0.35 13.35
C ILE A 10 3.09 -0.70 13.28
N VAL A 11 3.43 -1.18 12.09
CA VAL A 11 4.46 -2.21 11.89
C VAL A 11 5.84 -1.64 11.55
N VAL A 12 5.92 -0.37 11.10
CA VAL A 12 7.19 0.29 10.74
C VAL A 12 8.25 0.25 11.85
N PRO A 13 7.95 0.42 13.15
CA PRO A 13 8.96 0.30 14.19
C PRO A 13 9.65 -1.08 14.25
N PHE A 14 9.01 -2.13 13.74
CA PHE A 14 9.49 -3.51 13.78
C PHE A 14 10.24 -3.95 12.52
N ILE A 15 10.28 -3.13 11.45
CA ILE A 15 10.92 -3.51 10.17
C ILE A 15 12.44 -3.70 10.27
N ASN A 16 13.09 -3.13 11.28
CA ASN A 16 14.52 -3.29 11.55
C ASN A 16 14.85 -4.56 12.35
N THR A 17 13.86 -5.33 12.78
CA THR A 17 14.06 -6.62 13.42
C THR A 17 14.78 -7.58 12.46
N SER A 18 15.59 -8.46 13.01
CA SER A 18 16.31 -9.46 12.20
C SER A 18 15.34 -10.21 11.28
N ARG A 19 15.71 -10.31 10.00
CA ARG A 19 14.92 -10.97 8.93
C ARG A 19 14.62 -12.44 9.22
N LYS A 20 15.34 -13.05 10.16
CA LYS A 20 15.09 -14.42 10.64
C LYS A 20 13.84 -14.51 11.51
N TYR A 21 13.39 -13.41 12.09
CA TYR A 21 12.24 -13.39 13.01
C TYR A 21 11.03 -12.69 12.41
N LEU A 22 11.23 -11.61 11.64
CA LEU A 22 10.15 -10.84 11.04
C LEU A 22 10.52 -10.41 9.62
N SER A 23 9.55 -10.56 8.70
CA SER A 23 9.65 -10.06 7.34
C SER A 23 9.07 -8.66 7.26
N ALA A 24 9.91 -7.64 7.02
CA ALA A 24 9.44 -6.28 6.80
C ALA A 24 8.42 -6.19 5.65
N THR A 25 8.68 -6.89 4.53
CA THR A 25 7.75 -6.97 3.40
C THR A 25 6.44 -7.63 3.81
N GLY A 26 6.50 -8.76 4.53
CA GLY A 26 5.30 -9.46 5.01
C GLY A 26 4.47 -8.61 5.96
N LEU A 27 5.10 -7.93 6.92
CA LEU A 27 4.41 -7.01 7.84
C LEU A 27 3.73 -5.85 7.12
N ILE A 28 4.47 -5.14 6.26
CA ILE A 28 3.95 -3.94 5.57
C ILE A 28 2.81 -4.33 4.62
N ILE A 29 3.02 -5.32 3.75
CA ILE A 29 1.96 -5.74 2.81
C ILE A 29 0.78 -6.34 3.58
N GLY A 30 1.05 -7.18 4.60
CA GLY A 30 0.00 -7.76 5.44
C GLY A 30 -0.87 -6.71 6.13
N SER A 31 -0.27 -5.61 6.61
CA SER A 31 -1.05 -4.51 7.22
C SER A 31 -1.92 -3.72 6.24
N MET A 32 -1.75 -3.92 4.94
CA MET A 32 -2.48 -3.19 3.89
C MET A 32 -3.38 -4.09 3.05
N VAL A 33 -3.07 -5.39 2.96
CA VAL A 33 -3.68 -6.31 1.99
C VAL A 33 -5.19 -6.51 2.15
N PRO A 34 -5.83 -6.44 3.35
CA PRO A 34 -7.28 -6.56 3.45
C PRO A 34 -8.04 -5.53 2.61
N ASP A 35 -7.44 -4.35 2.43
CA ASP A 35 -7.99 -3.26 1.61
C ASP A 35 -7.63 -3.39 0.11
N PHE A 36 -6.62 -4.18 -0.25
CA PHE A 36 -6.16 -4.25 -1.63
C PHE A 36 -7.20 -4.80 -2.61
N LEU A 37 -8.13 -5.60 -2.13
CA LEU A 37 -9.25 -6.07 -2.95
C LEU A 37 -10.11 -4.90 -3.46
N TYR A 38 -10.28 -3.83 -2.68
CA TYR A 38 -10.95 -2.61 -3.13
C TYR A 38 -10.23 -1.96 -4.33
N PHE A 39 -8.91 -1.93 -4.30
CA PHE A 39 -8.10 -1.34 -5.37
C PHE A 39 -8.08 -2.21 -6.62
N ILE A 40 -8.01 -3.54 -6.47
CA ILE A 40 -8.01 -4.47 -7.59
C ILE A 40 -9.37 -4.50 -8.27
N LEU A 41 -10.45 -4.53 -7.49
CA LEU A 41 -11.81 -4.58 -8.03
C LEU A 41 -12.35 -3.19 -8.39
N LEU A 42 -11.62 -2.11 -8.09
CA LEU A 42 -12.08 -0.72 -8.19
C LEU A 42 -13.47 -0.54 -7.52
N ASN A 43 -13.73 -1.32 -6.48
CA ASN A 43 -15.01 -1.39 -5.79
C ASN A 43 -14.77 -1.34 -4.27
N PRO A 44 -15.14 -0.24 -3.59
CA PRO A 44 -14.91 -0.04 -2.16
C PRO A 44 -15.84 -0.86 -1.25
N TYR A 45 -16.78 -1.62 -1.81
CA TYR A 45 -17.78 -2.37 -1.03
C TYR A 45 -17.47 -3.86 -0.88
N PHE A 46 -16.40 -4.36 -1.51
CA PHE A 46 -16.01 -5.76 -1.37
C PHE A 46 -15.24 -6.00 -0.06
N SER A 47 -15.80 -6.73 0.88
CA SER A 47 -15.26 -6.92 2.23
C SER A 47 -14.64 -8.30 2.49
N GLY A 48 -14.34 -9.09 1.47
CA GLY A 48 -13.83 -10.47 1.63
C GLY A 48 -12.53 -10.55 2.43
N GLY A 49 -11.60 -9.59 2.28
CA GLY A 49 -10.36 -9.51 3.02
C GLY A 49 -10.52 -9.18 4.51
N HIS A 50 -11.68 -8.65 4.95
CA HIS A 50 -11.95 -8.30 6.33
C HIS A 50 -12.62 -9.43 7.14
N GLN A 51 -12.61 -10.65 6.62
CA GLN A 51 -13.14 -11.84 7.28
C GLN A 51 -12.00 -12.73 7.79
N TRP A 52 -12.19 -13.40 8.93
CA TRP A 52 -11.17 -14.28 9.50
C TRP A 52 -10.71 -15.39 8.53
N TRP A 53 -11.63 -15.96 7.78
CA TRP A 53 -11.33 -16.93 6.73
C TRP A 53 -10.65 -16.27 5.51
N GLY A 54 -10.94 -14.99 5.28
CA GLY A 54 -10.36 -14.18 4.22
C GLY A 54 -8.83 -14.07 4.34
N ILE A 55 -8.29 -14.14 5.56
CA ILE A 55 -6.83 -14.16 5.80
C ILE A 55 -6.16 -15.24 4.97
N PHE A 56 -6.75 -16.44 4.95
CA PHE A 56 -6.16 -17.60 4.28
C PHE A 56 -6.49 -17.66 2.79
N VAL A 57 -7.70 -17.24 2.41
CA VAL A 57 -8.21 -17.37 1.02
C VAL A 57 -7.80 -16.18 0.15
N TYR A 58 -7.76 -14.98 0.72
CA TYR A 58 -7.47 -13.74 -0.01
C TYR A 58 -6.16 -13.09 0.43
N ASP A 59 -5.98 -12.80 1.72
CA ASP A 59 -4.92 -11.91 2.18
C ASP A 59 -3.53 -12.53 2.01
N ILE A 60 -3.31 -13.77 2.43
CA ILE A 60 -2.01 -14.44 2.28
C ILE A 60 -1.64 -14.63 0.80
N PRO A 61 -2.49 -15.23 -0.06
CA PRO A 61 -2.16 -15.38 -1.47
C PRO A 61 -1.91 -14.05 -2.17
N LEU A 62 -2.75 -13.06 -1.91
CA LEU A 62 -2.61 -11.74 -2.51
C LEU A 62 -1.36 -11.01 -2.00
N ALA A 63 -1.06 -11.07 -0.70
CA ALA A 63 0.14 -10.47 -0.14
C ALA A 63 1.42 -11.06 -0.74
N LEU A 64 1.46 -12.38 -0.95
CA LEU A 64 2.57 -13.05 -1.63
C LEU A 64 2.71 -12.58 -3.07
N LEU A 65 1.60 -12.54 -3.82
CA LEU A 65 1.59 -12.02 -5.19
C LEU A 65 2.11 -10.58 -5.24
N LEU A 66 1.59 -9.71 -4.39
CA LEU A 66 2.00 -8.30 -4.30
C LEU A 66 3.48 -8.16 -3.92
N ALA A 67 4.00 -9.02 -3.03
CA ALA A 67 5.41 -9.03 -2.68
C ALA A 67 6.30 -9.38 -3.88
N TYR A 68 5.93 -10.40 -4.66
CA TYR A 68 6.63 -10.76 -5.88
C TYR A 68 6.55 -9.65 -6.93
N VAL A 69 5.36 -9.12 -7.20
CA VAL A 69 5.16 -7.99 -8.12
C VAL A 69 5.99 -6.78 -7.70
N TYR A 70 5.96 -6.43 -6.41
CA TYR A 70 6.75 -5.32 -5.89
C TYR A 70 8.24 -5.54 -6.07
N HIS A 71 8.78 -6.65 -5.60
CA HIS A 71 10.23 -6.87 -5.58
C HIS A 71 10.83 -7.14 -6.94
N LEU A 72 10.12 -7.88 -7.82
CA LEU A 72 10.66 -8.29 -9.11
C LEU A 72 10.31 -7.32 -10.24
N ILE A 73 9.18 -6.61 -10.15
CA ILE A 73 8.67 -5.79 -11.25
C ILE A 73 8.70 -4.30 -10.87
N ILE A 74 8.02 -3.91 -9.79
CA ILE A 74 7.84 -2.49 -9.44
C ILE A 74 9.15 -1.88 -8.94
N LYS A 75 9.76 -2.46 -7.92
CA LYS A 75 10.94 -1.91 -7.26
C LYS A 75 12.08 -1.59 -8.23
N PRO A 76 12.54 -2.50 -9.10
CA PRO A 76 13.68 -2.23 -10.00
C PRO A 76 13.39 -1.14 -11.02
N VAL A 77 12.14 -0.99 -11.46
CA VAL A 77 11.75 0.01 -12.46
C VAL A 77 11.49 1.37 -11.81
N VAL A 78 10.76 1.43 -10.70
CA VAL A 78 10.29 2.70 -10.10
C VAL A 78 11.41 3.45 -9.39
N LEU A 79 12.32 2.76 -8.70
CA LEU A 79 13.34 3.40 -7.88
C LEU A 79 14.12 4.53 -8.59
N PRO A 80 14.58 4.38 -9.85
CA PRO A 80 15.31 5.44 -10.56
C PRO A 80 14.44 6.66 -10.90
N TYR A 81 13.12 6.48 -11.04
CA TYR A 81 12.19 7.54 -11.43
C TYR A 81 11.62 8.33 -10.25
N LEU A 82 11.87 7.89 -9.01
CA LEU A 82 11.49 8.63 -7.82
C LEU A 82 12.24 9.99 -7.74
N PRO A 83 11.68 10.98 -7.02
CA PRO A 83 12.43 12.16 -6.62
C PRO A 83 13.72 11.79 -5.87
N ALA A 84 14.79 12.56 -6.03
CA ALA A 84 16.10 12.20 -5.50
C ALA A 84 16.07 11.91 -3.98
N TRP A 85 15.35 12.72 -3.22
CA TRP A 85 15.23 12.56 -1.76
C TRP A 85 14.63 11.20 -1.34
N ALA A 86 13.79 10.61 -2.18
CA ALA A 86 13.18 9.31 -1.95
C ALA A 86 14.03 8.17 -2.56
N SER A 87 14.49 8.37 -3.80
CA SER A 87 15.34 7.41 -4.50
C SER A 87 16.61 7.08 -3.71
N ASP A 88 17.30 8.11 -3.19
CA ASP A 88 18.56 7.95 -2.45
C ASP A 88 18.39 7.10 -1.17
N ARG A 89 17.22 7.12 -0.56
CA ARG A 89 16.92 6.29 0.63
C ARG A 89 16.48 4.88 0.26
N LEU A 90 15.60 4.76 -0.72
CA LEU A 90 15.03 3.45 -1.08
C LEU A 90 16.01 2.55 -1.83
N HIS A 91 17.05 3.10 -2.46
CA HIS A 91 18.13 2.31 -3.07
C HIS A 91 18.88 1.43 -2.06
N LEU A 92 18.83 1.74 -0.77
CA LEU A 92 19.33 0.86 0.29
C LEU A 92 18.75 -0.56 0.20
N PHE A 93 17.49 -0.68 -0.25
CA PHE A 93 16.77 -1.95 -0.35
C PHE A 93 16.89 -2.61 -1.72
N ARG A 94 17.60 -1.97 -2.70
CA ARG A 94 17.76 -2.50 -4.04
C ARG A 94 18.46 -3.87 -4.09
N PRO A 95 19.54 -4.12 -3.31
CA PRO A 95 20.25 -5.40 -3.35
C PRO A 95 19.47 -6.57 -2.75
N PHE A 96 18.35 -6.30 -2.07
CA PHE A 96 17.57 -7.35 -1.43
C PHE A 96 16.93 -8.28 -2.45
N ASN A 97 17.31 -9.56 -2.43
CA ASN A 97 16.76 -10.61 -3.26
C ASN A 97 15.58 -11.28 -2.56
N TRP A 98 14.37 -11.00 -3.06
CA TRP A 98 13.14 -11.53 -2.50
C TRP A 98 13.00 -13.03 -2.67
N ASP A 99 13.27 -13.57 -3.85
CA ASP A 99 13.08 -14.99 -4.14
C ASP A 99 13.94 -15.88 -3.24
N THR A 100 15.24 -15.54 -3.13
CA THR A 100 16.15 -16.24 -2.19
C THR A 100 15.67 -16.15 -0.75
N TYR A 101 15.27 -14.95 -0.32
CA TYR A 101 14.78 -14.75 1.04
C TYR A 101 13.47 -15.52 1.29
N PHE A 102 12.52 -15.50 0.36
CA PHE A 102 11.26 -16.22 0.52
C PHE A 102 11.48 -17.72 0.61
N ARG A 103 12.34 -18.31 -0.22
CA ARG A 103 12.66 -19.75 -0.17
C ARG A 103 13.28 -20.17 1.16
N GLU A 104 14.13 -19.32 1.73
CA GLU A 104 14.82 -19.62 3.00
C GLU A 104 13.90 -19.38 4.22
N TYR A 105 13.04 -18.35 4.16
CA TYR A 105 12.24 -17.87 5.30
C TYR A 105 10.73 -17.80 5.01
N TYR A 106 10.17 -18.69 4.19
CA TYR A 106 8.75 -18.65 3.79
C TYR A 106 7.79 -18.65 4.99
N SER A 107 8.08 -19.41 6.04
CA SER A 107 7.26 -19.46 7.26
C SER A 107 7.26 -18.13 8.00
N VAL A 108 8.43 -17.46 8.06
CA VAL A 108 8.55 -16.11 8.65
C VAL A 108 7.78 -15.10 7.83
N VAL A 109 7.79 -15.20 6.50
CA VAL A 109 7.02 -14.32 5.62
C VAL A 109 5.53 -14.50 5.85
N ILE A 110 5.02 -15.74 5.84
CA ILE A 110 3.59 -16.03 6.07
C ILE A 110 3.15 -15.55 7.45
N TYR A 111 3.91 -15.86 8.48
CA TYR A 111 3.65 -15.39 9.84
C TYR A 111 3.62 -13.86 9.92
N SER A 112 4.56 -13.18 9.27
CA SER A 112 4.61 -11.72 9.26
C SER A 112 3.43 -11.11 8.50
N ILE A 113 2.95 -11.75 7.42
CA ILE A 113 1.72 -11.33 6.72
C ILE A 113 0.53 -11.42 7.68
N ILE A 114 0.36 -12.55 8.37
CA ILE A 114 -0.73 -12.74 9.34
C ILE A 114 -0.68 -11.67 10.42
N LEU A 115 0.49 -11.42 11.01
CA LEU A 115 0.66 -10.35 11.99
C LEU A 115 0.28 -8.98 11.42
N GLY A 116 0.70 -8.68 10.19
CA GLY A 116 0.29 -7.45 9.51
C GLY A 116 -1.22 -7.34 9.38
N VAL A 117 -1.92 -8.39 8.92
CA VAL A 117 -3.39 -8.43 8.82
C VAL A 117 -4.05 -8.23 10.17
N LEU A 118 -3.52 -8.86 11.22
CA LEU A 118 -4.06 -8.67 12.57
C LEU A 118 -3.90 -7.23 13.07
N THR A 119 -2.80 -6.55 12.74
CA THR A 119 -2.64 -5.12 13.05
C THR A 119 -3.63 -4.23 12.28
N HIS A 120 -3.95 -4.59 11.04
CA HIS A 120 -5.00 -3.92 10.27
C HIS A 120 -6.36 -4.06 10.96
N PHE A 121 -6.79 -5.28 11.28
CA PHE A 121 -8.06 -5.53 11.98
C PHE A 121 -8.11 -4.83 13.34
N PHE A 122 -6.99 -4.79 14.05
CA PHE A 122 -6.88 -4.08 15.31
C PHE A 122 -7.18 -2.58 15.16
N LEU A 123 -6.55 -1.90 14.19
CA LEU A 123 -6.79 -0.48 13.93
C LEU A 123 -8.24 -0.23 13.48
N ASP A 124 -8.76 -1.06 12.61
CA ASP A 124 -10.12 -0.94 12.09
C ASP A 124 -11.17 -1.12 13.20
N SER A 125 -10.86 -1.92 14.21
CA SER A 125 -11.77 -2.12 15.35
C SER A 125 -12.05 -0.86 16.15
N PHE A 126 -11.22 0.20 16.05
CA PHE A 126 -11.42 1.51 16.66
C PHE A 126 -12.03 2.55 15.74
N THR A 127 -12.01 2.31 14.43
CA THR A 127 -12.26 3.33 13.42
C THR A 127 -13.42 3.01 12.48
N HIS A 128 -14.11 1.89 12.68
CA HIS A 128 -15.26 1.47 11.88
C HIS A 128 -16.50 1.29 12.75
N GLU A 129 -17.66 1.60 12.18
CA GLU A 129 -18.96 1.50 12.88
C GLU A 129 -19.18 0.12 13.50
N ALA A 130 -18.91 -0.95 12.74
CA ALA A 130 -19.00 -2.33 13.18
C ALA A 130 -17.77 -2.81 14.00
N GLY A 131 -16.85 -1.90 14.32
CA GLY A 131 -15.61 -2.23 15.03
C GLY A 131 -15.84 -2.73 16.44
N GLY A 132 -15.13 -3.80 16.84
CA GLY A 132 -15.30 -4.43 18.13
C GLY A 132 -15.02 -3.52 19.33
N PHE A 133 -14.12 -2.54 19.19
CA PHE A 133 -13.90 -1.52 20.22
C PHE A 133 -14.90 -0.38 20.14
N VAL A 134 -15.35 0.00 18.94
CA VAL A 134 -16.39 1.02 18.78
C VAL A 134 -17.67 0.62 19.48
N SER A 135 -18.09 -0.65 19.37
CA SER A 135 -19.29 -1.15 20.03
C SER A 135 -19.20 -1.18 21.57
N ARG A 136 -17.97 -1.21 22.14
CA ARG A 136 -17.72 -1.33 23.59
C ARG A 136 -17.34 -0.02 24.26
N ILE A 137 -16.76 0.93 23.51
CA ILE A 137 -16.24 2.19 24.03
C ILE A 137 -17.20 3.32 23.68
N HIS A 138 -18.06 3.71 24.63
CA HIS A 138 -19.06 4.78 24.45
C HIS A 138 -18.47 6.10 23.91
N PHE A 139 -17.22 6.42 24.26
CA PHE A 139 -16.55 7.61 23.74
C PHE A 139 -16.47 7.61 22.20
N LEU A 140 -16.19 6.45 21.58
CA LEU A 140 -16.09 6.32 20.13
C LEU A 140 -17.44 6.48 19.41
N GLN A 141 -18.54 6.25 20.11
CA GLN A 141 -19.91 6.36 19.57
C GLN A 141 -20.48 7.78 19.66
N LYS A 142 -19.81 8.69 20.41
CA LYS A 142 -20.29 10.06 20.59
C LYS A 142 -20.32 10.83 19.28
N ASP A 143 -21.33 11.69 19.15
CA ASP A 143 -21.37 12.69 18.09
C ASP A 143 -20.42 13.84 18.43
N VAL A 144 -19.63 14.24 17.45
CA VAL A 144 -18.73 15.39 17.50
C VAL A 144 -18.98 16.27 16.29
N THR A 145 -18.85 17.57 16.46
CA THR A 145 -19.02 18.52 15.38
C THR A 145 -17.70 19.20 15.09
N ILE A 146 -17.17 18.98 13.88
CA ILE A 146 -15.96 19.62 13.38
C ILE A 146 -16.35 20.54 12.23
N TRP A 147 -16.07 21.84 12.37
CA TRP A 147 -16.34 22.86 11.34
C TRP A 147 -17.80 22.81 10.83
N ARG A 148 -18.79 22.65 11.75
CA ARG A 148 -20.24 22.51 11.48
C ARG A 148 -20.66 21.19 10.80
N HIS A 149 -19.75 20.21 10.66
CA HIS A 149 -20.09 18.88 10.16
C HIS A 149 -20.23 17.92 11.34
N PRO A 150 -21.43 17.42 11.64
CA PRO A 150 -21.60 16.38 12.65
C PRO A 150 -21.05 15.05 12.13
N MET A 151 -20.30 14.35 12.99
CA MET A 151 -19.79 13.02 12.69
C MET A 151 -19.61 12.21 13.98
N LYS A 152 -19.51 10.90 13.86
CA LYS A 152 -19.17 10.03 14.99
C LYS A 152 -17.67 10.14 15.34
N MET A 153 -17.33 9.99 16.62
CA MET A 153 -15.94 10.02 17.07
C MET A 153 -15.08 8.96 16.38
N TRP A 154 -15.58 7.72 16.18
CA TRP A 154 -14.86 6.67 15.47
C TRP A 154 -14.50 7.10 14.05
N TYR A 155 -15.37 7.87 13.37
CA TYR A 155 -15.08 8.38 12.02
C TYR A 155 -14.02 9.49 12.04
N LEU A 156 -14.06 10.37 13.06
CA LEU A 156 -12.97 11.34 13.29
C LEU A 156 -11.64 10.62 13.55
N MET A 157 -11.65 9.52 14.30
CA MET A 157 -10.46 8.70 14.54
C MET A 157 -9.85 8.13 13.26
N GLN A 158 -10.64 7.84 12.21
CA GLN A 158 -10.09 7.45 10.89
C GLN A 158 -9.19 8.53 10.32
N TYR A 159 -9.64 9.79 10.33
CA TYR A 159 -8.82 10.90 9.81
C TYR A 159 -7.58 11.12 10.67
N LEU A 160 -7.74 11.16 11.99
CA LEU A 160 -6.62 11.41 12.89
C LEU A 160 -5.55 10.31 12.81
N SER A 161 -5.97 9.03 12.81
CA SER A 161 -5.05 7.90 12.67
C SER A 161 -4.38 7.86 11.29
N SER A 162 -5.10 8.25 10.24
CA SER A 162 -4.52 8.34 8.90
C SER A 162 -3.41 9.38 8.84
N VAL A 163 -3.66 10.60 9.33
CA VAL A 163 -2.66 11.67 9.36
C VAL A 163 -1.48 11.29 10.26
N ALA A 164 -1.75 10.82 11.48
CA ALA A 164 -0.71 10.42 12.42
C ALA A 164 0.16 9.28 11.85
N GLY A 165 -0.48 8.27 11.24
CA GLY A 165 0.22 7.16 10.60
C GLY A 165 1.10 7.59 9.45
N LEU A 166 0.61 8.46 8.56
CA LEU A 166 1.42 9.00 7.47
C LEU A 166 2.61 9.83 7.97
N LEU A 167 2.41 10.65 9.00
CA LEU A 167 3.49 11.44 9.61
C LEU A 167 4.54 10.52 10.26
N LEU A 168 4.10 9.48 10.95
CA LEU A 168 5.00 8.49 11.55
C LEU A 168 5.82 7.74 10.48
N MET A 169 5.17 7.31 9.41
CA MET A 169 5.86 6.67 8.28
C MET A 169 6.86 7.62 7.62
N LEU A 170 6.48 8.87 7.40
CA LEU A 170 7.38 9.91 6.86
C LEU A 170 8.58 10.12 7.78
N TYR A 171 8.38 10.20 9.09
CA TYR A 171 9.45 10.32 10.08
C TYR A 171 10.46 9.17 9.98
N PHE A 172 10.00 7.91 10.01
CA PHE A 172 10.88 6.76 9.87
C PHE A 172 11.57 6.72 8.50
N PHE A 173 10.84 7.07 7.44
CA PHE A 173 11.39 7.16 6.09
C PHE A 173 12.52 8.18 5.99
N LEU A 174 12.34 9.38 6.58
CA LEU A 174 13.37 10.43 6.56
C LEU A 174 14.61 10.06 7.38
N LYS A 175 14.49 9.16 8.36
CA LYS A 175 15.62 8.61 9.12
C LYS A 175 16.45 7.58 8.36
N LEU A 176 15.96 7.03 7.25
CA LEU A 176 16.74 6.09 6.45
C LEU A 176 18.01 6.78 5.92
N PRO A 177 19.16 6.10 5.96
CA PRO A 177 20.40 6.64 5.40
C PRO A 177 20.26 6.85 3.88
N ARG A 178 20.97 7.83 3.36
CA ARG A 178 21.02 8.11 1.92
C ARG A 178 22.15 7.33 1.27
N VAL A 179 21.88 6.73 0.13
CA VAL A 179 22.89 6.14 -0.75
C VAL A 179 23.38 7.24 -1.70
N ASN A 180 24.67 7.55 -1.62
CA ASN A 180 25.28 8.57 -2.45
C ASN A 180 25.69 8.03 -3.82
N ASN A 181 25.94 8.93 -4.79
CA ASN A 181 26.48 8.61 -6.11
C ASN A 181 25.62 7.67 -6.96
N LEU A 182 24.30 7.73 -6.82
CA LEU A 182 23.39 6.98 -7.68
C LEU A 182 23.36 7.57 -9.10
N PRO A 183 23.24 6.74 -10.15
CA PRO A 183 22.98 7.20 -11.50
C PRO A 183 21.71 8.06 -11.54
N LYS A 184 21.84 9.29 -12.05
CA LYS A 184 20.71 10.24 -12.10
C LYS A 184 19.94 10.06 -13.40
N VAL A 185 18.65 9.78 -13.29
CA VAL A 185 17.72 9.86 -14.41
C VAL A 185 17.32 11.31 -14.62
N SER A 186 17.29 11.78 -15.88
CA SER A 186 16.92 13.16 -16.21
C SER A 186 15.50 13.50 -15.73
N LEU A 187 15.27 14.76 -15.40
CA LEU A 187 13.95 15.23 -14.96
C LEU A 187 12.86 14.97 -16.01
N GLN A 188 13.20 15.12 -17.30
CA GLN A 188 12.29 14.85 -18.41
C GLN A 188 11.82 13.39 -18.43
N LEU A 189 12.73 12.43 -18.22
CA LEU A 189 12.38 11.01 -18.18
C LEU A 189 11.53 10.69 -16.95
N LYS A 190 11.84 11.28 -15.79
CA LYS A 190 11.00 11.14 -14.59
C LYS A 190 9.60 11.71 -14.83
N ALA A 191 9.50 12.90 -15.41
CA ALA A 191 8.23 13.52 -15.74
C ALA A 191 7.41 12.65 -16.72
N ARG A 192 8.03 12.15 -17.78
CA ARG A 192 7.38 11.23 -18.74
C ARG A 192 6.84 9.99 -18.04
N PHE A 193 7.64 9.35 -17.18
CA PHE A 193 7.21 8.18 -16.43
C PHE A 193 5.94 8.48 -15.60
N TRP A 194 5.98 9.51 -14.78
CA TRP A 194 4.86 9.84 -13.89
C TRP A 194 3.63 10.39 -14.62
N ILE A 195 3.82 11.11 -15.73
CA ILE A 195 2.71 11.52 -16.61
C ILE A 195 2.07 10.28 -17.23
N THR A 196 2.86 9.30 -17.69
CA THR A 196 2.31 8.04 -18.22
C THR A 196 1.49 7.30 -17.16
N VAL A 197 2.00 7.19 -15.92
CA VAL A 197 1.25 6.63 -14.79
C VAL A 197 -0.08 7.38 -14.62
N ALA A 198 -0.06 8.70 -14.56
CA ALA A 198 -1.26 9.52 -14.34
C ALA A 198 -2.29 9.37 -15.47
N VAL A 199 -1.84 9.35 -16.73
CA VAL A 199 -2.72 9.18 -17.91
C VAL A 199 -3.38 7.81 -17.89
N ILE A 200 -2.60 6.74 -17.67
CA ILE A 200 -3.15 5.37 -17.62
C ILE A 200 -4.10 5.22 -16.43
N SER A 201 -3.76 5.79 -15.26
CA SER A 201 -4.65 5.81 -14.10
C SER A 201 -5.99 6.46 -14.43
N GLY A 202 -5.96 7.63 -15.08
CA GLY A 202 -7.17 8.34 -15.51
C GLY A 202 -8.00 7.53 -16.51
N LEU A 203 -7.35 6.89 -17.49
CA LEU A 203 -8.05 6.02 -18.46
C LEU A 203 -8.71 4.82 -17.77
N VAL A 204 -8.02 4.16 -16.85
CA VAL A 204 -8.60 3.04 -16.08
C VAL A 204 -9.83 3.49 -15.28
N LEU A 205 -9.76 4.65 -14.64
CA LEU A 205 -10.90 5.19 -13.88
C LEU A 205 -12.07 5.57 -14.78
N LEU A 206 -11.80 6.18 -15.94
CA LEU A 206 -12.84 6.51 -16.91
C LEU A 206 -13.53 5.27 -17.47
N ILE A 207 -12.74 4.23 -17.79
CA ILE A 207 -13.27 2.94 -18.26
C ILE A 207 -14.11 2.28 -17.17
N ASN A 208 -13.60 2.27 -15.92
CA ASN A 208 -14.35 1.70 -14.80
C ASN A 208 -15.67 2.45 -14.57
N GLU A 209 -15.67 3.77 -14.61
CA GLU A 209 -16.87 4.59 -14.44
C GLU A 209 -17.89 4.33 -15.56
N TYR A 210 -17.41 4.14 -16.79
CA TYR A 210 -18.29 3.86 -17.93
C TYR A 210 -18.99 2.49 -17.84
N PHE A 211 -18.26 1.44 -17.40
CA PHE A 211 -18.81 0.08 -17.35
C PHE A 211 -19.40 -0.30 -15.99
N HIS A 212 -18.92 0.29 -14.91
CA HIS A 212 -19.31 -0.03 -13.54
C HIS A 212 -19.48 1.24 -12.73
N HIS A 213 -20.52 2.02 -13.07
CA HIS A 213 -20.82 3.23 -12.29
C HIS A 213 -21.12 2.84 -10.83
N ILE A 214 -20.21 3.21 -9.93
CA ILE A 214 -20.35 2.96 -8.50
C ILE A 214 -20.63 4.29 -7.82
N ASN A 215 -21.76 4.38 -7.10
CA ASN A 215 -22.09 5.54 -6.29
C ASN A 215 -21.13 5.66 -5.09
N CYS A 216 -19.98 6.27 -5.30
CA CYS A 216 -18.99 6.51 -4.27
C CYS A 216 -19.42 7.66 -3.34
N LYS A 217 -19.05 7.57 -2.06
CA LYS A 217 -19.26 8.61 -1.05
C LYS A 217 -17.97 8.85 -0.27
N GLY A 218 -17.54 10.10 -0.16
CA GLY A 218 -16.41 10.48 0.68
C GLY A 218 -15.13 9.67 0.40
N MET A 219 -14.76 8.79 1.33
CA MET A 219 -13.53 7.98 1.24
C MET A 219 -13.55 6.92 0.13
N ASP A 220 -14.73 6.55 -0.40
CA ASP A 220 -14.84 5.58 -1.49
C ASP A 220 -14.15 6.08 -2.76
N TYR A 221 -14.27 7.40 -3.05
CA TYR A 221 -13.53 8.01 -4.15
C TYR A 221 -12.03 7.86 -4.02
N LEU A 222 -11.50 7.97 -2.78
CA LEU A 222 -10.08 7.80 -2.53
C LEU A 222 -9.64 6.36 -2.80
N ALA A 223 -10.42 5.36 -2.36
CA ALA A 223 -10.13 3.95 -2.59
C ALA A 223 -10.12 3.64 -4.10
N THR A 224 -11.14 4.09 -4.84
CA THR A 224 -11.22 3.91 -6.29
C THR A 224 -10.07 4.61 -7.02
N ALA A 225 -9.73 5.85 -6.62
CA ALA A 225 -8.59 6.59 -7.19
C ALA A 225 -7.25 5.88 -6.94
N LEU A 226 -7.04 5.33 -5.74
CA LEU A 226 -5.84 4.53 -5.44
C LEU A 226 -5.76 3.26 -6.28
N GLY A 227 -6.91 2.61 -6.53
CA GLY A 227 -6.99 1.49 -7.47
C GLY A 227 -6.57 1.91 -8.89
N GLY A 228 -7.05 3.05 -9.38
CA GLY A 228 -6.62 3.61 -10.66
C GLY A 228 -5.11 3.86 -10.71
N VAL A 229 -4.52 4.43 -9.65
CA VAL A 229 -3.06 4.64 -9.54
C VAL A 229 -2.31 3.32 -9.51
N PHE A 230 -2.83 2.31 -8.80
CA PHE A 230 -2.24 0.98 -8.77
C PHE A 230 -2.15 0.36 -10.17
N TYR A 231 -3.23 0.38 -10.95
CA TYR A 231 -3.23 -0.11 -12.34
C TYR A 231 -2.35 0.75 -13.25
N GLY A 232 -2.43 2.09 -13.15
CA GLY A 232 -1.57 2.98 -13.91
C GLY A 232 -0.09 2.70 -13.69
N LEU A 233 0.29 2.45 -12.44
CA LEU A 233 1.66 2.07 -12.09
C LEU A 233 2.02 0.70 -12.68
N LEU A 234 1.17 -0.32 -12.52
CA LEU A 234 1.44 -1.67 -13.03
C LEU A 234 1.62 -1.69 -14.54
N PHE A 235 0.72 -1.06 -15.30
CA PHE A 235 0.83 -1.02 -16.77
C PHE A 235 2.05 -0.24 -17.23
N THR A 236 2.33 0.92 -16.62
CA THR A 236 3.52 1.71 -16.96
C THR A 236 4.79 0.91 -16.67
N VAL A 237 4.89 0.30 -15.50
CA VAL A 237 6.06 -0.49 -15.11
C VAL A 237 6.22 -1.72 -16.01
N GLY A 238 5.13 -2.41 -16.32
CA GLY A 238 5.12 -3.55 -17.24
C GLY A 238 5.63 -3.17 -18.62
N TRP A 239 5.19 -2.02 -19.17
CA TRP A 239 5.67 -1.48 -20.43
C TRP A 239 7.17 -1.17 -20.41
N TYR A 240 7.64 -0.44 -19.39
CA TYR A 240 9.07 -0.11 -19.24
C TYR A 240 9.94 -1.35 -19.05
N TRP A 241 9.45 -2.33 -18.30
CA TRP A 241 10.13 -3.61 -18.12
C TRP A 241 10.24 -4.37 -19.45
N TRP A 242 9.15 -4.47 -20.18
CA TRP A 242 9.11 -5.15 -21.49
C TRP A 242 10.07 -4.51 -22.50
N VAL A 243 10.04 -3.18 -22.66
CA VAL A 243 10.93 -2.45 -23.56
C VAL A 243 12.40 -2.66 -23.20
N THR A 244 12.72 -2.61 -21.90
CA THR A 244 14.10 -2.81 -21.41
C THR A 244 14.58 -4.24 -21.62
N TYR A 245 13.72 -5.22 -21.43
CA TYR A 245 14.03 -6.63 -21.61
C TYR A 245 14.20 -6.97 -23.11
N SER A 246 13.26 -6.55 -23.96
CA SER A 246 13.31 -6.78 -25.41
C SER A 246 14.56 -6.17 -26.05
N SER A 247 14.99 -4.99 -25.59
CA SER A 247 16.21 -4.35 -26.10
C SER A 247 17.51 -5.07 -25.69
N ARG A 248 17.48 -5.89 -24.63
CA ARG A 248 18.63 -6.71 -24.19
C ARG A 248 18.72 -8.06 -24.90
N SER A 249 17.57 -8.62 -25.31
CA SER A 249 17.53 -9.91 -26.03
C SER A 249 17.91 -9.77 -27.52
N MET A 250 17.95 -8.56 -28.06
CA MET A 250 18.36 -8.25 -29.45
C MET A 250 19.83 -7.83 -29.60
N ARG A 251 20.59 -7.85 -28.49
CA ARG A 251 22.05 -7.65 -28.50
C ARG A 251 22.78 -8.92 -28.07
#